data_a4099c2ab324362b2ec4354ff535bcb9
#
_entry.id   a4099c2ab324362b2ec4354ff535bcb9
#
_cell.length_a   1.000
_cell.length_b   1.000
_cell.length_c   1.000
_cell.angle_alpha   90.00
_cell.angle_beta   90.00
_cell.angle_gamma   90.00
#
_symmetry.space_group_name_H-M   'P 1'
#
loop_
_entity.id
_entity.type
_entity.pdbx_description
1 polymer ?
#
loop_
_entity_poly.entity_id
_entity_poly.type
_entity_poly.pdbx_seq_one_letter_code
_entity_poly.pdbx_strand_id
1 'polypeptide(L)'
;MQNQEYIIQMKDIRKEYFGNPVLKGVNLNVKKGEIHALLGENGAGKSTLMNILFGMPVIHSTGGYQGEVTFDGQLTTIDSPNTAMNLGIGMVHQEFMLIPGFSITENIKLNREILKPNIFSPMLGDQAKTLDFKKMDQESQVSLDTLGLNLKVQSKVEGLPVGFMQFIEIAREIDKKNMRLMVFDEPIAVMIERQPRSTLNAKRTLFRF
;
A
#
# COMPACT_ATOMS: atom_id res chain seq x y z
N MET A 1 -6.94 -11.11 -28.39
CA MET A 1 -5.79 -11.08 -27.46
C MET A 1 -5.89 -9.77 -26.72
N GLN A 2 -6.36 -9.79 -25.46
CA GLN A 2 -6.51 -8.59 -24.65
C GLN A 2 -5.11 -8.09 -24.25
N ASN A 3 -4.93 -6.79 -24.32
CA ASN A 3 -3.66 -6.09 -24.16
C ASN A 3 -3.13 -6.26 -22.71
N GLN A 4 -2.30 -7.28 -22.45
CA GLN A 4 -1.66 -7.56 -21.16
C GLN A 4 -0.53 -6.55 -20.82
N GLU A 5 -0.43 -5.47 -21.57
CA GLU A 5 0.62 -4.45 -21.40
C GLU A 5 0.36 -3.57 -20.16
N TYR A 6 -0.91 -3.28 -19.85
CA TYR A 6 -1.30 -2.40 -18.75
C TYR A 6 -1.62 -3.17 -17.48
N ILE A 7 -1.15 -2.66 -16.35
CA ILE A 7 -1.53 -3.17 -15.03
C ILE A 7 -2.87 -2.59 -14.59
N ILE A 8 -3.11 -1.32 -14.88
CA ILE A 8 -4.37 -0.63 -14.59
C ILE A 8 -4.77 0.26 -15.76
N GLN A 9 -6.05 0.25 -16.09
CA GLN A 9 -6.67 1.20 -17.01
C GLN A 9 -7.96 1.71 -16.39
N MET A 10 -8.11 3.00 -16.34
CA MET A 10 -9.32 3.69 -15.88
C MET A 10 -9.82 4.52 -17.05
N LYS A 11 -11.07 4.35 -17.44
CA LYS A 11 -11.65 4.98 -18.63
C LYS A 11 -12.91 5.75 -18.29
N ASP A 12 -12.96 7.01 -18.71
CA ASP A 12 -14.06 7.95 -18.53
C ASP A 12 -14.54 8.04 -17.07
N ILE A 13 -13.62 8.08 -16.13
CA ILE A 13 -13.93 8.10 -14.70
C ILE A 13 -14.55 9.44 -14.33
N ARG A 14 -15.77 9.38 -13.80
CA ARG A 14 -16.53 10.55 -13.32
C ARG A 14 -16.91 10.35 -11.88
N LYS A 15 -16.71 11.37 -11.08
CA LYS A 15 -17.11 11.40 -9.67
C LYS A 15 -17.57 12.79 -9.29
N GLU A 16 -18.69 12.84 -8.59
CA GLU A 16 -19.17 14.06 -7.94
C GLU A 16 -19.37 13.81 -6.43
N TYR A 17 -19.27 14.85 -5.66
CA TYR A 17 -19.62 14.87 -4.25
C TYR A 17 -20.70 15.93 -4.03
N PHE A 18 -21.90 15.48 -3.62
CA PHE A 18 -23.03 16.38 -3.33
C PHE A 18 -23.32 17.37 -4.48
N GLY A 19 -23.30 16.90 -5.73
CA GLY A 19 -23.55 17.70 -6.92
C GLY A 19 -22.33 18.46 -7.45
N ASN A 20 -21.19 18.42 -6.77
CA ASN A 20 -19.96 19.06 -7.23
C ASN A 20 -19.09 18.05 -8.02
N PRO A 21 -18.90 18.22 -9.33
CA PRO A 21 -18.11 17.30 -10.14
C PRO A 21 -16.61 17.49 -9.88
N VAL A 22 -15.96 16.46 -9.36
CA VAL A 22 -14.51 16.42 -9.07
C VAL A 22 -13.74 15.72 -10.21
N LEU A 23 -14.24 14.58 -10.69
CA LEU A 23 -13.68 13.91 -11.87
C LEU A 23 -14.68 14.01 -13.02
N LYS A 24 -14.21 14.48 -14.19
CA LYS A 24 -15.05 14.86 -15.33
C LYS A 24 -14.74 14.03 -16.58
N GLY A 25 -14.49 12.72 -16.42
CA GLY A 25 -14.13 11.83 -17.52
C GLY A 25 -12.61 11.64 -17.61
N VAL A 26 -11.98 11.30 -16.49
CA VAL A 26 -10.54 11.08 -16.40
C VAL A 26 -10.17 9.71 -16.97
N ASN A 27 -9.11 9.68 -17.77
CA ASN A 27 -8.51 8.45 -18.27
C ASN A 27 -7.10 8.29 -17.68
N LEU A 28 -6.79 7.09 -17.17
CA LEU A 28 -5.47 6.73 -16.66
C LEU A 28 -5.09 5.35 -17.17
N ASN A 29 -3.91 5.22 -17.75
CA ASN A 29 -3.34 3.95 -18.20
C ASN A 29 -1.93 3.84 -17.63
N VAL A 30 -1.66 2.77 -16.87
CA VAL A 30 -0.33 2.49 -16.31
C VAL A 30 0.13 1.12 -16.79
N LYS A 31 1.32 1.06 -17.37
CA LYS A 31 1.91 -0.19 -17.87
C LYS A 31 2.49 -1.03 -16.72
N LYS A 32 2.66 -2.32 -16.95
CA LYS A 32 3.38 -3.18 -16.02
C LYS A 32 4.83 -2.72 -15.89
N GLY A 33 5.31 -2.58 -14.64
CA GLY A 33 6.66 -2.12 -14.33
C GLY A 33 6.92 -0.63 -14.60
N GLU A 34 5.88 0.15 -14.93
CA GLU A 34 5.97 1.59 -15.12
C GLU A 34 5.94 2.33 -13.79
N ILE A 35 6.75 3.37 -13.68
CA ILE A 35 6.62 4.39 -12.64
C ILE A 35 5.84 5.55 -13.24
N HIS A 36 4.59 5.69 -12.79
CA HIS A 36 3.67 6.70 -13.28
C HIS A 36 3.46 7.81 -12.25
N ALA A 37 3.77 9.06 -12.62
CA ALA A 37 3.56 10.21 -11.76
C ALA A 37 2.25 10.91 -12.12
N LEU A 38 1.34 11.04 -11.13
CA LEU A 38 0.11 11.80 -11.27
C LEU A 38 0.33 13.21 -10.73
N LEU A 39 0.42 14.18 -11.63
CA LEU A 39 0.66 15.59 -11.30
C LEU A 39 -0.63 16.40 -11.46
N GLY A 40 -0.79 17.44 -10.65
CA GLY A 40 -1.94 18.35 -10.70
C GLY A 40 -2.01 19.22 -9.46
N GLU A 41 -2.76 20.30 -9.55
CA GLU A 41 -2.99 21.24 -8.44
C GLU A 41 -3.72 20.58 -7.27
N ASN A 42 -3.67 21.22 -6.10
CA ASN A 42 -4.48 20.78 -4.95
C ASN A 42 -5.97 20.91 -5.31
N GLY A 43 -6.74 19.86 -4.99
CA GLY A 43 -8.16 19.80 -5.39
C GLY A 43 -8.43 19.30 -6.81
N ALA A 44 -7.42 19.01 -7.62
CA ALA A 44 -7.59 18.49 -8.99
C ALA A 44 -8.17 17.06 -9.08
N GLY A 45 -8.52 16.45 -7.94
CA GLY A 45 -9.13 15.12 -7.90
C GLY A 45 -8.15 13.94 -7.83
N LYS A 46 -6.84 14.19 -7.62
CA LYS A 46 -5.82 13.11 -7.53
C LYS A 46 -6.17 12.08 -6.46
N SER A 47 -6.37 12.52 -5.21
CA SER A 47 -6.73 11.61 -4.10
C SER A 47 -8.09 10.95 -4.32
N THR A 48 -9.03 11.62 -5.01
CA THR A 48 -10.31 10.99 -5.39
C THR A 48 -10.08 9.83 -6.36
N LEU A 49 -9.21 10.00 -7.35
CA LEU A 49 -8.86 8.93 -8.30
C LEU A 49 -8.16 7.76 -7.57
N MET A 50 -7.25 8.05 -6.64
CA MET A 50 -6.59 7.03 -5.82
C MET A 50 -7.59 6.32 -4.90
N ASN A 51 -8.54 7.04 -4.32
CA ASN A 51 -9.60 6.47 -3.48
C ASN A 51 -10.52 5.52 -4.29
N ILE A 52 -10.80 5.81 -5.56
CA ILE A 52 -11.53 4.90 -6.45
C ILE A 52 -10.68 3.64 -6.69
N LEU A 53 -9.40 3.81 -7.01
CA LEU A 53 -8.48 2.71 -7.28
C LEU A 53 -8.29 1.79 -6.07
N PHE A 54 -8.38 2.31 -4.86
CA PHE A 54 -8.25 1.53 -3.63
C PHE A 54 -9.59 1.10 -3.01
N GLY A 55 -10.73 1.46 -3.63
CA GLY A 55 -12.07 1.07 -3.14
C GLY A 55 -12.43 1.71 -1.80
N MET A 56 -11.99 2.94 -1.57
CA MET A 56 -12.24 3.62 -0.29
C MET A 56 -13.74 3.82 -0.03
N PRO A 57 -14.23 3.55 1.21
CA PRO A 57 -15.66 3.62 1.56
C PRO A 57 -16.31 4.97 1.21
N VAL A 58 -15.56 6.08 1.29
CA VAL A 58 -16.05 7.41 0.94
C VAL A 58 -16.56 7.50 -0.50
N ILE A 59 -15.98 6.73 -1.43
CA ILE A 59 -16.44 6.72 -2.82
C ILE A 59 -17.85 6.14 -2.91
N HIS A 60 -18.08 5.00 -2.29
CA HIS A 60 -19.35 4.28 -2.36
C HIS A 60 -20.46 4.95 -1.54
N SER A 61 -20.14 5.44 -0.34
CA SER A 61 -21.08 6.13 0.55
C SER A 61 -21.57 7.47 -0.02
N THR A 62 -20.85 8.04 -1.00
CA THR A 62 -21.22 9.31 -1.65
C THR A 62 -21.70 9.12 -3.10
N GLY A 63 -22.32 7.97 -3.41
CA GLY A 63 -22.96 7.71 -4.71
C GLY A 63 -22.10 6.98 -5.75
N GLY A 64 -20.92 6.43 -5.36
CA GLY A 64 -20.06 5.69 -6.30
C GLY A 64 -19.34 6.58 -7.32
N TYR A 65 -18.96 5.99 -8.42
CA TYR A 65 -18.36 6.66 -9.57
C TYR A 65 -18.90 6.06 -10.88
N GLN A 66 -18.69 6.74 -12.01
CA GLN A 66 -18.98 6.25 -13.35
C GLN A 66 -17.68 5.99 -14.09
N GLY A 67 -17.76 5.17 -15.15
CA GLY A 67 -16.62 4.76 -15.96
C GLY A 67 -16.18 3.32 -15.68
N GLU A 68 -15.11 2.90 -16.31
CA GLU A 68 -14.62 1.52 -16.28
C GLU A 68 -13.23 1.46 -15.66
N VAL A 69 -13.00 0.44 -14.83
CA VAL A 69 -11.68 0.10 -14.29
C VAL A 69 -11.32 -1.30 -14.76
N THR A 70 -10.16 -1.43 -15.40
CA THR A 70 -9.60 -2.72 -15.83
C THR A 70 -8.28 -2.95 -15.12
N PHE A 71 -8.15 -4.08 -14.43
CA PHE A 71 -6.91 -4.48 -13.76
C PHE A 71 -6.36 -5.74 -14.44
N ASP A 72 -5.11 -5.69 -14.88
CA ASP A 72 -4.43 -6.77 -15.63
C ASP A 72 -5.25 -7.31 -16.80
N GLY A 73 -5.91 -6.42 -17.54
CA GLY A 73 -6.74 -6.77 -18.69
C GLY A 73 -8.15 -7.28 -18.36
N GLN A 74 -8.55 -7.34 -17.09
CA GLN A 74 -9.87 -7.77 -16.66
C GLN A 74 -10.69 -6.59 -16.13
N LEU A 75 -11.91 -6.41 -16.64
CA LEU A 75 -12.86 -5.45 -16.11
C LEU A 75 -13.15 -5.79 -14.64
N THR A 76 -12.95 -4.84 -13.75
CA THR A 76 -12.95 -5.09 -12.31
C THR A 76 -13.70 -3.97 -11.59
N THR A 77 -14.52 -4.33 -10.61
CA THR A 77 -15.11 -3.39 -9.67
C THR A 77 -14.34 -3.48 -8.36
N ILE A 78 -13.73 -2.37 -7.95
CA ILE A 78 -12.99 -2.29 -6.68
C ILE A 78 -13.90 -1.59 -5.68
N ASP A 79 -14.64 -2.37 -4.90
CA ASP A 79 -15.70 -1.92 -4.00
C ASP A 79 -15.22 -1.72 -2.56
N SER A 80 -14.04 -2.22 -2.24
CA SER A 80 -13.48 -2.13 -0.90
C SER A 80 -11.95 -2.18 -0.92
N PRO A 81 -11.27 -1.69 0.14
CA PRO A 81 -9.84 -1.85 0.31
C PRO A 81 -9.41 -3.34 0.31
N ASN A 82 -10.26 -4.23 0.83
CA ASN A 82 -9.99 -5.66 0.80
C ASN A 82 -9.95 -6.21 -0.64
N THR A 83 -10.88 -5.77 -1.50
CA THR A 83 -10.88 -6.13 -2.92
C THR A 83 -9.61 -5.63 -3.60
N ALA A 84 -9.20 -4.37 -3.36
CA ALA A 84 -7.94 -3.81 -3.88
C ALA A 84 -6.72 -4.63 -3.42
N MET A 85 -6.62 -4.94 -2.13
CA MET A 85 -5.54 -5.75 -1.57
C MET A 85 -5.49 -7.16 -2.15
N ASN A 86 -6.63 -7.80 -2.37
CA ASN A 86 -6.72 -9.14 -2.98
C ASN A 86 -6.26 -9.13 -4.45
N LEU A 87 -6.46 -8.04 -5.16
CA LEU A 87 -5.92 -7.82 -6.51
C LEU A 87 -4.40 -7.57 -6.50
N GLY A 88 -3.81 -7.30 -5.35
CA GLY A 88 -2.41 -6.95 -5.20
C GLY A 88 -2.14 -5.46 -5.36
N ILE A 89 -3.14 -4.61 -5.10
CA ILE A 89 -2.98 -3.16 -5.04
C ILE A 89 -2.66 -2.78 -3.59
N GLY A 90 -1.52 -2.16 -3.36
CA GLY A 90 -1.13 -1.56 -2.07
C GLY A 90 -1.19 -0.04 -2.13
N MET A 91 -1.45 0.59 -1.00
CA MET A 91 -1.51 2.04 -0.91
C MET A 91 -0.75 2.53 0.33
N VAL A 92 0.16 3.46 0.09
CA VAL A 92 0.84 4.24 1.13
C VAL A 92 0.14 5.58 1.21
N HIS A 93 -0.49 5.84 2.35
CA HIS A 93 -1.28 7.04 2.60
C HIS A 93 -0.38 8.23 2.99
N GLN A 94 -0.93 9.44 2.87
CA GLN A 94 -0.30 10.67 3.32
C GLN A 94 -0.12 10.69 4.85
N GLU A 95 -1.10 10.17 5.59
CA GLU A 95 -1.05 10.03 7.05
C GLU A 95 -0.50 8.66 7.45
N PHE A 96 0.34 8.62 8.48
CA PHE A 96 0.92 7.38 8.97
C PHE A 96 -0.13 6.48 9.63
N MET A 97 -0.18 5.24 9.19
CA MET A 97 -1.05 4.19 9.73
C MET A 97 -0.29 3.25 10.69
N LEU A 98 0.91 3.67 11.14
CA LEU A 98 1.70 2.89 12.10
C LEU A 98 1.19 3.09 13.53
N ILE A 99 1.20 2.03 14.30
CA ILE A 99 0.85 2.04 15.73
C ILE A 99 2.12 2.34 16.54
N PRO A 100 2.23 3.52 17.20
CA PRO A 100 3.48 3.96 17.81
C PRO A 100 4.06 3.01 18.84
N GLY A 101 3.23 2.42 19.69
CA GLY A 101 3.63 1.48 20.74
C GLY A 101 4.09 0.10 20.26
N PHE A 102 3.88 -0.21 18.97
CA PHE A 102 4.27 -1.48 18.36
C PHE A 102 5.70 -1.43 17.82
N SER A 103 6.35 -2.60 17.76
CA SER A 103 7.61 -2.77 17.04
C SER A 103 7.41 -2.64 15.53
N ILE A 104 8.51 -2.52 14.79
CA ILE A 104 8.49 -2.52 13.33
C ILE A 104 7.88 -3.82 12.81
N THR A 105 8.27 -4.98 13.38
CA THR A 105 7.69 -6.28 13.02
C THR A 105 6.17 -6.30 13.21
N GLU A 106 5.68 -5.85 14.38
CA GLU A 106 4.25 -5.86 14.66
C GLU A 106 3.48 -4.94 13.72
N ASN A 107 4.04 -3.79 13.36
CA ASN A 107 3.44 -2.90 12.36
C ASN A 107 3.43 -3.51 10.94
N ILE A 108 4.52 -4.15 10.51
CA ILE A 108 4.60 -4.79 9.19
C ILE A 108 3.64 -5.97 9.11
N LYS A 109 3.52 -6.77 10.17
CA LYS A 109 2.71 -8.00 10.20
C LYS A 109 1.29 -7.81 10.70
N LEU A 110 0.87 -6.59 11.00
CA LEU A 110 -0.48 -6.29 11.49
C LEU A 110 -1.56 -6.88 10.57
N ASN A 111 -2.48 -7.65 11.16
CA ASN A 111 -3.54 -8.43 10.49
C ASN A 111 -3.01 -9.54 9.54
N ARG A 112 -1.72 -9.88 9.64
CA ARG A 112 -1.08 -10.96 8.86
C ARG A 112 -0.08 -11.72 9.74
N GLU A 113 -0.38 -11.80 11.04
CA GLU A 113 0.46 -12.43 12.04
C GLU A 113 0.68 -13.90 11.71
N ILE A 114 1.91 -14.38 11.94
CA ILE A 114 2.26 -15.77 11.73
C ILE A 114 2.06 -16.52 13.05
N LEU A 115 1.24 -17.55 12.99
CA LEU A 115 0.94 -18.39 14.14
C LEU A 115 1.78 -19.67 14.10
N LYS A 116 2.20 -20.15 15.28
CA LYS A 116 2.81 -21.46 15.46
C LYS A 116 2.03 -22.29 16.47
N PRO A 117 1.99 -23.61 16.29
CA PRO A 117 1.38 -24.51 17.26
C PRO A 117 2.16 -24.47 18.59
N ASN A 118 1.44 -24.65 19.69
CA ASN A 118 2.00 -24.83 21.02
C ASN A 118 1.51 -26.17 21.62
N ILE A 119 1.93 -26.47 22.85
CA ILE A 119 1.60 -27.74 23.57
C ILE A 119 0.08 -27.97 23.64
N PHE A 120 -0.73 -26.92 23.67
CA PHE A 120 -2.19 -27.00 23.81
C PHE A 120 -2.92 -27.02 22.44
N SER A 121 -2.23 -26.70 21.35
CA SER A 121 -2.83 -26.66 20.00
C SER A 121 -3.47 -27.98 19.56
N PRO A 122 -2.95 -29.20 19.92
CA PRO A 122 -3.60 -30.45 19.56
C PRO A 122 -4.97 -30.67 20.24
N MET A 123 -5.19 -30.07 21.43
CA MET A 123 -6.43 -30.21 22.19
C MET A 123 -7.44 -29.10 21.91
N LEU A 124 -6.98 -27.86 21.69
CA LEU A 124 -7.81 -26.67 21.59
C LEU A 124 -7.85 -26.04 20.19
N GLY A 125 -7.21 -26.67 19.23
CA GLY A 125 -7.20 -26.22 17.83
C GLY A 125 -6.49 -24.88 17.62
N ASP A 126 -6.94 -24.13 16.61
CA ASP A 126 -6.29 -22.89 16.16
C ASP A 126 -6.32 -21.77 17.21
N GLN A 127 -7.28 -21.78 18.14
CA GLN A 127 -7.41 -20.79 19.19
C GLN A 127 -6.25 -20.84 20.23
N ALA A 128 -5.56 -21.97 20.32
CA ALA A 128 -4.41 -22.13 21.21
C ALA A 128 -3.05 -21.85 20.56
N LYS A 129 -3.02 -21.46 19.28
CA LYS A 129 -1.77 -21.08 18.59
C LYS A 129 -1.21 -19.79 19.18
N THR A 130 0.12 -19.66 19.15
CA THR A 130 0.84 -18.45 19.61
C THR A 130 1.52 -17.76 18.43
N LEU A 131 1.80 -16.46 18.56
CA LEU A 131 2.53 -15.72 17.56
C LEU A 131 3.95 -16.27 17.37
N ASP A 132 4.37 -16.46 16.13
CA ASP A 132 5.74 -16.81 15.78
C ASP A 132 6.57 -15.55 15.49
N PHE A 133 6.93 -14.84 16.56
CA PHE A 133 7.74 -13.61 16.44
C PHE A 133 9.05 -13.84 15.69
N LYS A 134 9.70 -15.00 15.86
CA LYS A 134 10.96 -15.29 15.18
C LYS A 134 10.79 -15.28 13.66
N LYS A 135 9.74 -15.92 13.16
CA LYS A 135 9.46 -15.96 11.74
C LYS A 135 8.97 -14.61 11.21
N MET A 136 8.13 -13.91 11.99
CA MET A 136 7.67 -12.57 11.67
C MET A 136 8.85 -11.58 11.57
N ASP A 137 9.79 -11.62 12.51
CA ASP A 137 11.01 -10.80 12.51
C ASP A 137 11.87 -11.07 11.27
N GLN A 138 12.07 -12.34 10.92
CA GLN A 138 12.85 -12.71 9.73
C GLN A 138 12.22 -12.18 8.44
N GLU A 139 10.91 -12.37 8.24
CA GLU A 139 10.22 -11.88 7.05
C GLU A 139 10.19 -10.34 7.00
N SER A 140 9.96 -9.68 8.15
CA SER A 140 9.98 -8.22 8.24
C SER A 140 11.37 -7.64 7.95
N GLN A 141 12.44 -8.32 8.39
CA GLN A 141 13.81 -7.91 8.09
C GLN A 141 14.08 -7.96 6.58
N VAL A 142 13.61 -9.01 5.89
CA VAL A 142 13.73 -9.10 4.42
C VAL A 142 13.05 -7.91 3.73
N SER A 143 11.88 -7.49 4.21
CA SER A 143 11.18 -6.32 3.65
C SER A 143 11.96 -5.01 3.88
N LEU A 144 12.58 -4.82 5.05
CA LEU A 144 13.46 -3.68 5.32
C LEU A 144 14.74 -3.73 4.49
N ASP A 145 15.36 -4.89 4.36
CA ASP A 145 16.60 -5.09 3.59
C ASP A 145 16.38 -4.82 2.11
N THR A 146 15.20 -5.17 1.58
CA THR A 146 14.79 -4.82 0.20
C THR A 146 14.80 -3.32 -0.03
N LEU A 147 14.47 -2.53 1.00
CA LEU A 147 14.53 -1.06 0.96
C LEU A 147 15.91 -0.49 1.34
N GLY A 148 16.87 -1.34 1.68
CA GLY A 148 18.20 -0.92 2.12
C GLY A 148 18.22 -0.24 3.50
N LEU A 149 17.24 -0.57 4.36
CA LEU A 149 17.11 0.02 5.69
C LEU A 149 17.81 -0.83 6.75
N ASN A 150 18.76 -0.25 7.44
CA ASN A 150 19.45 -0.89 8.56
C ASN A 150 18.76 -0.54 9.88
N LEU A 151 17.59 -1.12 10.13
CA LEU A 151 16.82 -0.96 11.36
C LEU A 151 16.64 -2.32 12.03
N LYS A 152 16.61 -2.31 13.37
CA LYS A 152 16.25 -3.51 14.14
C LYS A 152 14.73 -3.64 14.16
N VAL A 153 14.20 -4.72 13.61
CA VAL A 153 12.75 -4.93 13.45
C VAL A 153 12.00 -5.01 14.79
N GLN A 154 12.69 -5.31 15.90
CA GLN A 154 12.13 -5.31 17.25
C GLN A 154 12.01 -3.90 17.87
N SER A 155 12.64 -2.89 17.24
CA SER A 155 12.53 -1.51 17.74
C SER A 155 11.11 -1.00 17.58
N LYS A 156 10.63 -0.21 18.55
CA LYS A 156 9.35 0.49 18.43
C LYS A 156 9.43 1.56 17.37
N VAL A 157 8.31 1.83 16.71
CA VAL A 157 8.23 2.92 15.71
C VAL A 157 8.13 4.29 16.36
N GLU A 158 7.71 4.35 17.62
CA GLU A 158 7.65 5.59 18.38
C GLU A 158 9.03 6.23 18.51
N GLY A 159 9.10 7.53 18.19
CA GLY A 159 10.35 8.30 18.24
C GLY A 159 11.25 8.14 17.01
N LEU A 160 10.88 7.31 16.04
CA LEU A 160 11.60 7.27 14.77
C LEU A 160 11.37 8.55 13.96
N PRO A 161 12.38 9.03 13.24
CA PRO A 161 12.19 10.10 12.26
C PRO A 161 11.12 9.75 11.24
N VAL A 162 10.35 10.75 10.81
CA VAL A 162 9.20 10.62 9.89
C VAL A 162 9.57 9.85 8.62
N GLY A 163 10.78 10.08 8.07
CA GLY A 163 11.26 9.37 6.89
C GLY A 163 11.38 7.85 7.10
N PHE A 164 11.81 7.40 8.29
CA PHE A 164 11.86 5.96 8.59
C PHE A 164 10.45 5.38 8.76
N MET A 165 9.53 6.12 9.37
CA MET A 165 8.14 5.68 9.50
C MET A 165 7.52 5.45 8.13
N GLN A 166 7.75 6.33 7.17
CA GLN A 166 7.27 6.17 5.80
C GLN A 166 7.85 4.92 5.11
N PHE A 167 9.15 4.68 5.28
CA PHE A 167 9.75 3.46 4.74
C PHE A 167 9.23 2.18 5.40
N ILE A 168 8.88 2.22 6.69
CA ILE A 168 8.24 1.08 7.37
C ILE A 168 6.85 0.81 6.79
N GLU A 169 6.07 1.84 6.44
CA GLU A 169 4.81 1.65 5.73
C GLU A 169 5.00 1.02 4.34
N ILE A 170 6.01 1.47 3.60
CA ILE A 170 6.37 0.86 2.32
C ILE A 170 6.79 -0.61 2.53
N ALA A 171 7.60 -0.91 3.56
CA ALA A 171 8.00 -2.27 3.90
C ALA A 171 6.77 -3.15 4.24
N ARG A 172 5.77 -2.59 4.94
CA ARG A 172 4.51 -3.27 5.24
C ARG A 172 3.75 -3.64 3.96
N GLU A 173 3.75 -2.77 2.97
CA GLU A 173 3.11 -3.06 1.68
C GLU A 173 3.91 -4.10 0.87
N ILE A 174 5.24 -3.98 0.81
CA ILE A 174 6.14 -4.94 0.13
C ILE A 174 6.05 -6.34 0.74
N ASP A 175 5.86 -6.46 2.05
CA ASP A 175 5.72 -7.75 2.75
C ASP A 175 4.48 -8.55 2.30
N LYS A 176 3.53 -7.93 1.61
CA LYS A 176 2.36 -8.60 1.02
C LYS A 176 2.80 -9.41 -0.21
N LYS A 177 2.63 -10.73 -0.16
CA LYS A 177 3.18 -11.67 -1.17
C LYS A 177 2.67 -11.47 -2.60
N ASN A 178 1.54 -10.76 -2.78
CA ASN A 178 0.87 -10.61 -4.09
C ASN A 178 0.89 -9.16 -4.58
N MET A 179 1.86 -8.34 -4.16
CA MET A 179 1.95 -6.94 -4.59
C MET A 179 2.18 -6.84 -6.10
N ARG A 180 1.31 -6.12 -6.80
CA ARG A 180 1.34 -5.92 -8.26
C ARG A 180 1.33 -4.45 -8.66
N LEU A 181 0.69 -3.60 -7.86
CA LEU A 181 0.61 -2.15 -8.05
C LEU A 181 0.75 -1.46 -6.69
N MET A 182 1.68 -0.55 -6.57
CA MET A 182 1.83 0.28 -5.38
C MET A 182 1.45 1.72 -5.69
N VAL A 183 0.53 2.25 -4.91
CA VAL A 183 0.04 3.63 -5.02
C VAL A 183 0.60 4.44 -3.87
N PHE A 184 1.09 5.64 -4.17
CA PHE A 184 1.60 6.58 -3.17
C PHE A 184 0.77 7.86 -3.24
N ASP A 185 0.16 8.25 -2.13
CA ASP A 185 -0.56 9.52 -1.99
C ASP A 185 0.35 10.53 -1.27
N GLU A 186 0.93 11.47 -2.02
CA GLU A 186 1.85 12.51 -1.55
C GLU A 186 3.03 12.04 -0.67
N PRO A 187 3.80 11.01 -1.05
CA PRO A 187 4.87 10.45 -0.20
C PRO A 187 6.09 11.39 -0.05
N ILE A 188 6.13 12.51 -0.75
CA ILE A 188 7.39 13.17 -1.13
C ILE A 188 7.83 14.26 -0.17
N ALA A 189 6.97 14.81 0.66
CA ALA A 189 7.33 15.93 1.55
C ALA A 189 8.52 15.62 2.48
N VAL A 190 8.74 14.33 2.78
CA VAL A 190 9.74 13.86 3.76
C VAL A 190 10.99 13.27 3.11
N MET A 191 10.93 12.86 1.84
CA MET A 191 12.07 12.22 1.15
C MET A 191 13.17 13.21 0.71
N ILE A 192 12.94 14.51 0.84
CA ILE A 192 13.85 15.57 0.34
C ILE A 192 14.82 16.07 1.41
N GLU A 193 14.53 15.89 2.69
CA GLU A 193 15.48 16.25 3.75
C GLU A 193 16.69 15.31 3.71
N ARG A 194 17.89 15.91 3.83
CA ARG A 194 19.23 15.28 3.79
C ARG A 194 19.28 14.01 4.62
N GLN A 195 18.99 12.87 3.99
CA GLN A 195 19.08 11.57 4.64
C GLN A 195 20.41 10.89 4.35
N PRO A 196 20.94 10.04 5.28
CA PRO A 196 22.22 9.35 5.10
C PRO A 196 22.21 8.47 3.84
N ARG A 197 23.42 8.12 3.34
CA ARG A 197 23.63 7.37 2.09
C ARG A 197 22.83 6.05 1.98
N SER A 198 22.45 5.46 3.12
CA SER A 198 21.57 4.27 3.19
C SER A 198 20.20 4.51 2.58
N THR A 199 19.63 5.71 2.77
CA THR A 199 18.30 6.06 2.24
C THR A 199 18.31 6.33 0.73
N LEU A 200 19.48 6.72 0.18
CA LEU A 200 19.65 6.87 -1.28
C LEU A 200 19.53 5.53 -2.01
N ASN A 201 19.98 4.45 -1.38
CA ASN A 201 19.86 3.10 -1.95
C ASN A 201 18.41 2.62 -1.93
N ALA A 202 17.65 2.92 -0.86
CA ALA A 202 16.22 2.63 -0.80
C ALA A 202 15.43 3.32 -1.93
N LYS A 203 15.74 4.60 -2.23
CA LYS A 203 15.13 5.29 -3.38
C LYS A 203 15.39 4.59 -4.71
N ARG A 204 16.63 4.12 -4.95
CA ARG A 204 16.95 3.38 -6.18
C ARG A 204 16.22 2.04 -6.27
N THR A 205 15.93 1.41 -5.14
CA THR A 205 15.21 0.13 -5.08
C THR A 205 13.72 0.34 -5.35
N LEU A 206 13.09 1.37 -4.78
CA LEU A 206 11.68 1.72 -5.02
C LEU A 206 11.37 2.00 -6.50
N PHE A 207 12.34 2.47 -7.27
CA PHE A 207 12.19 2.77 -8.70
C PHE A 207 12.59 1.62 -9.64
N ARG A 208 12.81 0.39 -9.14
CA ARG A 208 13.22 -0.76 -9.94
C ARG A 208 12.25 -1.94 -9.97
N PHE A 209 11.03 -1.81 -9.40
CA PHE A 209 10.00 -2.85 -9.44
C PHE A 209 9.17 -2.83 -10.72
#